data_647d40d33170db1b11ad4a91a7f002a0
#
_entry.id   647d40d33170db1b11ad4a91a7f002a0
#
_cell.length_a   1.000
_cell.length_b   1.000
_cell.length_c   1.000
_cell.angle_alpha   90.00
_cell.angle_beta   90.00
_cell.angle_gamma   90.00
#
_symmetry.space_group_name_H-M   'P 1'
#
loop_
_entity.id
_entity.type
_entity.pdbx_description
1 polymer ?
#
loop_
_entity_poly.entity_id
_entity_poly.type
_entity_poly.pdbx_seq_one_letter_code
_entity_poly.pdbx_strand_id
1 'polypeptide(L)'
;RTYQMWGNSMLRRKKLDIDRKIDVHELREEDVISKSDLKYYPENMYKLISETRWKETLRVIARFETLSAYANCTALETLYKIGLNTICRRIIYAGGHTSDIKKNAKTAADILKVSKEGFRYIRSVIGKIGKQDSDRIIDTIRYMESRKIPLSENNIKILSEFELYYYPGNAMKLEHIMKYQSLQKLYNYLNKAKEHYSSLPDTLNEYYDYIKQREARGDDLTNTVYLRPKALHATYMNLLEDIEHEKNEKYISEMSEKYRNIRGRSENIPKKYTWQQSDMLIRPARSAEEIVMEGRLLHHCVGNDAQGYMKRFNEGKGWILVVRHISEPDIPFVTVELVNNSIKQWYGIRDTKPDRDNVDAFLNAYIEHITNKGVERTA
;
A
#
# COMPACT_ATOMS: atom_id res chain seq x y z
N ARG A 1 26.34 -4.87 14.45
CA ARG A 1 27.38 -5.61 13.69
C ARG A 1 28.33 -4.68 12.93
N THR A 2 27.85 -3.61 12.31
CA THR A 2 28.70 -2.64 11.57
C THR A 2 29.65 -1.88 12.49
N TYR A 3 29.25 -1.58 13.70
CA TYR A 3 30.05 -0.92 14.72
C TYR A 3 31.28 -1.73 15.17
N GLN A 4 31.11 -3.03 15.36
CA GLN A 4 32.20 -3.93 15.71
C GLN A 4 33.24 -4.07 14.59
N MET A 5 32.84 -4.04 13.34
CA MET A 5 33.75 -4.12 12.19
C MET A 5 34.63 -2.87 12.06
N TRP A 6 34.08 -1.67 12.32
CA TRP A 6 34.81 -0.42 12.20
C TRP A 6 35.81 -0.25 13.37
N GLY A 7 35.36 -0.47 14.59
CA GLY A 7 36.25 -0.47 15.77
C GLY A 7 37.39 -1.48 15.61
N ASN A 8 37.08 -2.69 15.14
CA ASN A 8 38.09 -3.72 14.90
C ASN A 8 39.07 -3.38 13.77
N SER A 9 38.66 -2.65 12.75
CA SER A 9 39.54 -2.22 11.65
C SER A 9 40.53 -1.16 12.07
N MET A 10 40.11 -0.19 12.88
CA MET A 10 40.99 0.85 13.41
C MET A 10 41.90 0.31 14.54
N LEU A 11 41.41 -0.54 15.43
CA LEU A 11 42.15 -1.19 16.47
C LEU A 11 43.21 -2.16 15.93
N ARG A 12 42.94 -2.87 14.83
CA ARG A 12 43.93 -3.70 14.11
C ARG A 12 45.11 -2.88 13.57
N ARG A 13 44.87 -1.65 13.08
CA ARG A 13 45.93 -0.75 12.61
C ARG A 13 46.82 -0.25 13.76
N LYS A 14 46.33 -0.22 14.99
CA LYS A 14 47.00 0.37 16.15
C LYS A 14 47.76 -0.64 17.01
N LYS A 15 47.57 -1.97 16.84
CA LYS A 15 48.04 -2.99 17.79
C LYS A 15 47.67 -2.63 19.24
N LEU A 16 46.49 -2.05 19.46
CA LEU A 16 46.01 -1.74 20.80
C LEU A 16 45.45 -3.01 21.43
N ASP A 17 45.73 -3.13 22.72
CA ASP A 17 45.23 -4.21 23.56
C ASP A 17 43.69 -4.16 23.57
N ILE A 18 43.10 -5.11 22.86
CA ILE A 18 41.64 -5.13 22.54
C ILE A 18 40.82 -5.55 23.77
N ASP A 19 41.47 -6.06 24.81
CA ASP A 19 40.79 -6.59 25.99
C ASP A 19 40.25 -5.50 26.96
N ARG A 20 40.56 -4.24 26.72
CA ARG A 20 39.94 -3.14 27.46
C ARG A 20 38.57 -2.82 26.87
N LYS A 21 37.52 -3.40 27.43
CA LYS A 21 36.14 -2.91 27.23
C LYS A 21 36.08 -1.47 27.74
N ILE A 22 36.19 -0.51 26.83
CA ILE A 22 35.92 0.90 27.14
C ILE A 22 34.40 1.03 27.23
N ASP A 23 33.89 1.22 28.44
CA ASP A 23 32.49 1.60 28.62
C ASP A 23 32.35 3.05 28.16
N VAL A 24 31.65 3.19 27.06
CA VAL A 24 31.51 4.46 26.33
C VAL A 24 30.70 5.50 27.15
N HIS A 25 30.07 5.08 28.24
CA HIS A 25 29.28 5.94 29.11
C HIS A 25 30.11 6.62 30.20
N GLU A 26 31.35 6.17 30.45
CA GLU A 26 32.21 6.65 31.53
C GLU A 26 33.52 7.34 31.06
N LEU A 27 33.65 7.66 29.78
CA LEU A 27 34.82 8.35 29.26
C LEU A 27 34.97 9.76 29.89
N ARG A 28 36.05 9.97 30.63
CA ARG A 28 36.45 11.27 31.15
C ARG A 28 37.07 12.12 30.04
N GLU A 29 37.16 13.43 30.27
CA GLU A 29 37.73 14.41 29.33
C GLU A 29 39.17 14.06 28.91
N GLU A 30 39.93 13.49 29.80
CA GLU A 30 41.30 13.01 29.63
C GLU A 30 41.42 11.72 28.79
N ASP A 31 40.32 10.96 28.65
CA ASP A 31 40.30 9.69 27.90
C ASP A 31 40.01 9.91 26.42
N VAL A 32 39.69 11.15 26.04
CA VAL A 32 39.09 11.40 24.75
C VAL A 32 40.07 11.33 23.60
N ILE A 33 41.26 11.60 23.65
CA ILE A 33 42.33 11.37 22.68
C ILE A 33 43.60 12.08 23.14
N SER A 34 44.60 11.34 23.52
CA SER A 34 45.91 11.91 23.82
C SER A 34 46.59 12.44 22.56
N LYS A 35 47.47 13.42 22.67
CA LYS A 35 48.27 13.90 21.53
C LYS A 35 49.04 12.77 20.85
N SER A 36 49.42 11.73 21.58
CA SER A 36 50.09 10.55 21.05
C SER A 36 49.18 9.69 20.17
N ASP A 37 47.89 9.75 20.40
CA ASP A 37 46.91 8.98 19.64
C ASP A 37 46.51 9.66 18.34
N LEU A 38 46.58 10.97 18.26
CA LEU A 38 46.23 11.75 17.07
C LEU A 38 47.06 11.35 15.83
N LYS A 39 48.29 10.89 16.01
CA LYS A 39 49.13 10.44 14.89
C LYS A 39 48.60 9.20 14.14
N TYR A 40 47.65 8.48 14.72
CA TYR A 40 47.06 7.29 14.09
C TYR A 40 45.79 7.58 13.32
N TYR A 41 45.29 8.82 13.39
CA TYR A 41 44.11 9.25 12.64
C TYR A 41 44.52 9.85 11.28
N PRO A 42 43.65 9.82 10.27
CA PRO A 42 43.92 10.52 9.03
C PRO A 42 44.31 11.99 9.29
N GLU A 43 45.19 12.52 8.49
CA GLU A 43 45.75 13.87 8.66
C GLU A 43 44.67 14.96 8.70
N ASN A 44 43.61 14.79 7.92
CA ASN A 44 42.45 15.65 7.94
C ASN A 44 41.70 15.65 9.29
N MET A 45 41.66 14.53 10.00
CA MET A 45 41.05 14.46 11.33
C MET A 45 41.98 15.14 12.41
N TYR A 46 43.25 14.97 12.28
CA TYR A 46 44.20 15.67 13.17
C TYR A 46 44.08 17.18 13.04
N LYS A 47 44.11 17.71 11.82
CA LYS A 47 43.94 19.12 11.52
C LYS A 47 42.60 19.65 12.05
N LEU A 48 41.54 18.88 11.91
CA LEU A 48 40.21 19.19 12.37
C LEU A 48 40.11 19.32 13.89
N ILE A 49 40.69 18.34 14.62
CA ILE A 49 40.69 18.33 16.09
C ILE A 49 41.54 19.46 16.64
N SER A 50 42.64 19.82 15.95
CA SER A 50 43.54 20.89 16.34
C SER A 50 43.03 22.29 16.03
N GLU A 51 42.28 22.48 14.95
CA GLU A 51 41.81 23.78 14.46
C GLU A 51 40.43 24.21 14.99
N THR A 52 39.65 23.28 15.55
CA THR A 52 38.26 23.58 15.93
C THR A 52 38.09 23.71 17.44
N ARG A 53 37.14 24.55 17.87
CA ARG A 53 36.62 24.63 19.23
C ARG A 53 35.86 23.36 19.66
N TRP A 54 36.27 22.23 19.13
CA TRP A 54 35.56 20.96 19.31
C TRP A 54 35.68 20.42 20.73
N LYS A 55 36.60 20.94 21.55
CA LYS A 55 36.68 20.53 22.97
C LYS A 55 35.34 20.61 23.69
N GLU A 56 34.56 21.65 23.46
CA GLU A 56 33.20 21.77 24.05
C GLU A 56 32.16 20.88 23.37
N THR A 57 32.33 20.64 22.08
CA THR A 57 31.40 19.80 21.30
C THR A 57 31.64 18.34 21.59
N LEU A 58 32.86 17.91 21.76
CA LEU A 58 33.24 16.54 22.12
C LEU A 58 32.82 16.16 23.54
N ARG A 59 32.66 17.12 24.47
CA ARG A 59 32.04 16.87 25.78
C ARG A 59 30.63 16.25 25.69
N VAL A 60 29.89 16.60 24.65
CA VAL A 60 28.51 16.16 24.49
C VAL A 60 28.37 14.95 23.55
N ILE A 61 29.35 14.77 22.66
CA ILE A 61 29.32 13.75 21.61
C ILE A 61 30.64 12.93 21.63
N ALA A 62 31.23 12.77 22.79
CA ALA A 62 32.48 12.05 22.99
C ALA A 62 32.37 10.60 22.52
N ARG A 63 32.42 10.37 21.21
CA ARG A 63 32.48 9.02 20.68
C ARG A 63 33.25 8.99 19.38
N PHE A 64 33.99 7.95 19.23
CA PHE A 64 34.74 7.54 18.07
C PHE A 64 33.91 7.64 16.76
N GLU A 65 32.62 7.37 16.88
CA GLU A 65 31.62 7.45 15.80
C GLU A 65 31.49 8.86 15.26
N THR A 66 31.50 9.88 16.13
CA THR A 66 31.39 11.29 15.73
C THR A 66 32.58 11.75 14.92
N LEU A 67 33.80 11.38 15.33
CA LEU A 67 35.02 11.72 14.62
C LEU A 67 35.07 11.03 13.25
N SER A 68 34.67 9.78 13.20
CA SER A 68 34.59 9.03 11.96
C SER A 68 33.54 9.63 11.01
N ALA A 69 32.33 9.96 11.51
CA ALA A 69 31.29 10.62 10.74
C ALA A 69 31.73 11.99 10.25
N TYR A 70 32.50 12.73 11.08
CA TYR A 70 33.01 14.03 10.70
C TYR A 70 34.07 13.93 9.59
N ALA A 71 34.98 12.94 9.65
CA ALA A 71 35.95 12.71 8.58
C ALA A 71 35.24 12.48 7.22
N ASN A 72 34.09 11.87 7.25
CA ASN A 72 33.24 11.64 6.05
C ASN A 72 32.31 12.80 5.71
N CYS A 73 32.06 13.73 6.67
CA CYS A 73 31.10 14.82 6.53
C CYS A 73 31.54 16.05 7.32
N THR A 74 32.34 16.91 6.70
CA THR A 74 32.83 18.15 7.32
C THR A 74 31.74 19.16 7.66
N ALA A 75 30.58 19.05 6.99
CA ALA A 75 29.40 19.88 7.25
C ALA A 75 28.80 19.64 8.67
N LEU A 76 29.13 18.55 9.32
CA LEU A 76 28.58 18.17 10.64
C LEU A 76 28.80 19.27 11.69
N GLU A 77 29.96 19.90 11.71
CA GLU A 77 30.29 21.01 12.64
C GLU A 77 29.36 22.21 12.41
N THR A 78 29.19 22.61 11.16
CA THR A 78 28.32 23.74 10.81
C THR A 78 26.88 23.47 11.26
N LEU A 79 26.37 22.28 11.00
CA LEU A 79 25.02 21.87 11.41
C LEU A 79 24.86 21.86 12.94
N TYR A 80 25.86 21.39 13.64
CA TYR A 80 25.86 21.39 15.10
C TYR A 80 25.85 22.83 15.68
N LYS A 81 26.71 23.72 15.17
CA LYS A 81 26.79 25.12 15.60
C LYS A 81 25.51 25.90 15.42
N ILE A 82 24.68 25.54 14.47
CA ILE A 82 23.35 26.15 14.24
C ILE A 82 22.23 25.44 15.00
N GLY A 83 22.54 24.42 15.82
CA GLY A 83 21.57 23.75 16.69
C GLY A 83 20.78 22.58 16.05
N LEU A 84 21.17 22.10 14.86
CA LEU A 84 20.52 20.97 14.17
C LEU A 84 20.97 19.60 14.73
N ASN A 85 20.84 19.42 16.03
CA ASN A 85 21.35 18.24 16.74
C ASN A 85 20.73 16.92 16.24
N THR A 86 19.47 16.90 15.84
CA THR A 86 18.79 15.69 15.34
C THR A 86 19.42 15.23 14.02
N ILE A 87 19.66 16.18 13.11
CA ILE A 87 20.35 15.88 11.85
C ILE A 87 21.78 15.40 12.12
N CYS A 88 22.49 16.06 13.02
CA CYS A 88 23.84 15.64 13.40
C CYS A 88 23.86 14.19 13.90
N ARG A 89 22.95 13.81 14.80
CA ARG A 89 22.82 12.42 15.26
C ARG A 89 22.59 11.44 14.12
N ARG A 90 21.67 11.75 13.21
CA ARG A 90 21.40 10.90 12.04
C ARG A 90 22.65 10.72 11.17
N ILE A 91 23.39 11.79 10.90
CA ILE A 91 24.64 11.74 10.14
C ILE A 91 25.69 10.89 10.87
N ILE A 92 25.79 11.03 12.19
CA ILE A 92 26.72 10.25 13.02
C ILE A 92 26.36 8.76 12.94
N TYR A 93 25.09 8.38 13.13
CA TYR A 93 24.65 7.00 13.01
C TYR A 93 24.89 6.39 11.63
N ALA A 94 24.83 7.21 10.59
CA ALA A 94 25.16 6.81 9.22
C ALA A 94 26.69 6.84 8.92
N GLY A 95 27.54 7.04 9.91
CA GLY A 95 29.01 7.13 9.73
C GLY A 95 29.44 8.26 8.79
N GLY A 96 28.66 9.34 8.70
CA GLY A 96 28.88 10.45 7.77
C GLY A 96 28.39 10.17 6.34
N HIS A 97 27.81 9.02 6.06
CA HIS A 97 27.28 8.64 4.75
C HIS A 97 25.78 8.99 4.68
N THR A 98 25.48 10.12 4.05
CA THR A 98 24.09 10.54 3.81
C THR A 98 23.98 11.30 2.50
N SER A 99 22.88 11.09 1.76
CA SER A 99 22.53 11.84 0.56
C SER A 99 21.72 13.10 0.85
N ASP A 100 21.22 13.24 2.08
CA ASP A 100 20.27 14.29 2.45
C ASP A 100 20.91 15.67 2.52
N ILE A 101 22.22 15.75 2.61
CA ILE A 101 23.00 16.99 2.71
C ILE A 101 24.14 17.04 1.70
N LYS A 102 24.64 18.25 1.41
CA LYS A 102 25.89 18.45 0.70
C LYS A 102 27.06 18.47 1.69
N LYS A 103 27.76 17.36 1.80
CA LYS A 103 28.84 17.14 2.81
C LYS A 103 29.96 18.16 2.83
N ASN A 104 30.32 18.68 1.65
CA ASN A 104 31.46 19.58 1.44
C ASN A 104 31.03 21.02 1.15
N ALA A 105 29.76 21.36 1.36
CA ALA A 105 29.30 22.73 1.15
C ALA A 105 29.78 23.66 2.29
N LYS A 106 30.02 24.93 1.95
CA LYS A 106 30.57 25.94 2.87
C LYS A 106 29.51 26.64 3.70
N THR A 107 28.30 26.80 3.16
CA THR A 107 27.21 27.50 3.84
C THR A 107 26.16 26.52 4.36
N ALA A 108 25.52 26.86 5.47
CA ALA A 108 24.47 26.02 6.05
C ALA A 108 23.27 25.83 5.10
N ALA A 109 22.93 26.85 4.31
CA ALA A 109 21.88 26.74 3.30
C ALA A 109 22.24 25.70 2.21
N ASP A 110 23.46 25.76 1.69
CA ASP A 110 23.95 24.80 0.69
C ASP A 110 24.04 23.39 1.27
N ILE A 111 24.52 23.27 2.52
CA ILE A 111 24.58 21.98 3.22
C ILE A 111 23.20 21.34 3.28
N LEU A 112 22.19 22.11 3.67
CA LEU A 112 20.81 21.65 3.83
C LEU A 112 20.07 21.54 2.49
N LYS A 113 20.68 21.96 1.37
CA LYS A 113 20.04 22.00 0.04
C LYS A 113 18.75 22.84 0.06
N VAL A 114 18.78 24.01 0.66
CA VAL A 114 17.69 24.98 0.72
C VAL A 114 18.18 26.36 0.24
N SER A 115 17.25 27.23 -0.13
CA SER A 115 17.57 28.62 -0.44
C SER A 115 18.05 29.40 0.78
N LYS A 116 18.63 30.60 0.57
CA LYS A 116 18.95 31.50 1.67
C LYS A 116 17.73 31.92 2.48
N GLU A 117 16.56 32.03 1.83
CA GLU A 117 15.30 32.36 2.46
C GLU A 117 14.79 31.18 3.31
N GLY A 118 14.79 29.97 2.75
CA GLY A 118 14.46 28.75 3.48
C GLY A 118 15.34 28.54 4.69
N PHE A 119 16.64 28.80 4.55
CA PHE A 119 17.57 28.73 5.69
C PHE A 119 17.28 29.80 6.78
N ARG A 120 16.93 31.03 6.39
CA ARG A 120 16.51 32.06 7.37
C ARG A 120 15.29 31.59 8.16
N TYR A 121 14.34 31.00 7.50
CA TYR A 121 13.16 30.44 8.18
C TYR A 121 13.53 29.30 9.14
N ILE A 122 14.30 28.32 8.68
CA ILE A 122 14.82 27.22 9.53
C ILE A 122 15.48 27.79 10.78
N ARG A 123 16.35 28.77 10.65
CA ARG A 123 17.07 29.41 11.76
C ARG A 123 16.12 30.11 12.74
N SER A 124 15.05 30.72 12.28
CA SER A 124 14.06 31.42 13.13
C SER A 124 13.24 30.49 14.01
N VAL A 125 13.11 29.22 13.59
CA VAL A 125 12.23 28.25 14.26
C VAL A 125 13.00 27.17 15.05
N ILE A 126 14.27 26.90 14.72
CA ILE A 126 15.10 25.85 15.38
C ILE A 126 15.09 25.96 16.91
N GLY A 127 15.16 27.16 17.46
CA GLY A 127 15.15 27.36 18.92
C GLY A 127 13.79 27.17 19.59
N LYS A 128 12.70 27.11 18.80
CA LYS A 128 11.32 27.05 19.28
C LYS A 128 10.67 25.68 19.09
N ILE A 129 11.29 24.83 18.29
CA ILE A 129 10.75 23.55 17.85
C ILE A 129 11.40 22.41 18.63
N GLY A 130 10.62 21.38 18.96
CA GLY A 130 11.12 20.16 19.56
C GLY A 130 12.16 19.45 18.65
N LYS A 131 13.03 18.65 19.26
CA LYS A 131 14.16 17.99 18.54
C LYS A 131 13.73 17.12 17.34
N GLN A 132 12.50 16.60 17.34
CA GLN A 132 11.97 15.75 16.27
C GLN A 132 11.41 16.54 15.06
N ASP A 133 11.09 17.81 15.24
CA ASP A 133 10.42 18.61 14.20
C ASP A 133 11.37 19.30 13.22
N SER A 134 12.68 19.39 13.54
CA SER A 134 13.66 20.07 12.68
C SER A 134 13.81 19.39 11.31
N ASP A 135 13.83 18.06 11.27
CA ASP A 135 13.97 17.28 10.02
C ASP A 135 12.70 17.46 9.16
N ARG A 136 11.54 17.37 9.78
CA ARG A 136 10.24 17.58 9.15
C ARG A 136 10.13 18.95 8.47
N ILE A 137 10.58 20.01 9.13
CA ILE A 137 10.56 21.36 8.58
C ILE A 137 11.53 21.53 7.41
N ILE A 138 12.73 20.97 7.50
CA ILE A 138 13.72 21.07 6.42
C ILE A 138 13.22 20.38 5.17
N ASP A 139 12.65 19.19 5.28
CA ASP A 139 12.11 18.48 4.13
C ASP A 139 10.87 19.15 3.56
N THR A 140 10.03 19.74 4.43
CA THR A 140 8.91 20.59 3.99
C THR A 140 9.39 21.78 3.19
N ILE A 141 10.42 22.51 3.62
CA ILE A 141 10.98 23.65 2.91
C ILE A 141 11.59 23.21 1.58
N ARG A 142 12.35 22.11 1.54
CA ARG A 142 12.90 21.55 0.29
C ARG A 142 11.79 21.22 -0.71
N TYR A 143 10.72 20.59 -0.23
CA TYR A 143 9.56 20.29 -1.06
C TYR A 143 8.94 21.58 -1.63
N MET A 144 8.70 22.59 -0.78
CA MET A 144 8.12 23.86 -1.21
C MET A 144 8.99 24.54 -2.28
N GLU A 145 10.30 24.64 -2.07
CA GLU A 145 11.23 25.24 -3.01
C GLU A 145 11.28 24.48 -4.34
N SER A 146 11.30 23.16 -4.30
CA SER A 146 11.29 22.32 -5.51
C SER A 146 10.02 22.49 -6.35
N ARG A 147 8.90 22.85 -5.71
CA ARG A 147 7.58 23.01 -6.34
C ARG A 147 7.17 24.48 -6.50
N LYS A 148 8.07 25.41 -6.19
CA LYS A 148 7.81 26.85 -6.25
C LYS A 148 6.59 27.27 -5.41
N ILE A 149 6.33 26.57 -4.31
CA ILE A 149 5.30 26.94 -3.34
C ILE A 149 5.88 28.09 -2.48
N PRO A 150 5.17 29.22 -2.35
CA PRO A 150 5.66 30.35 -1.56
C PRO A 150 5.97 29.97 -0.12
N LEU A 151 7.15 30.34 0.37
CA LEU A 151 7.54 30.14 1.77
C LEU A 151 6.70 31.08 2.65
N SER A 152 5.78 30.49 3.38
CA SER A 152 4.99 31.20 4.39
C SER A 152 4.81 30.29 5.60
N GLU A 153 4.64 30.89 6.78
CA GLU A 153 4.42 30.14 8.02
C GLU A 153 3.20 29.20 7.91
N ASN A 154 2.14 29.67 7.29
CA ASN A 154 0.93 28.88 7.06
C ASN A 154 1.17 27.68 6.14
N ASN A 155 1.83 27.87 4.99
CA ASN A 155 2.09 26.77 4.07
C ASN A 155 3.05 25.73 4.67
N ILE A 156 4.06 26.18 5.43
CA ILE A 156 4.98 25.29 6.12
C ILE A 156 4.25 24.48 7.18
N LYS A 157 3.38 25.13 7.98
CA LYS A 157 2.55 24.44 8.97
C LYS A 157 1.67 23.37 8.30
N ILE A 158 0.92 23.76 7.26
CA ILE A 158 0.05 22.83 6.52
C ILE A 158 0.83 21.63 6.01
N LEU A 159 1.93 21.87 5.30
CA LEU A 159 2.71 20.79 4.67
C LEU A 159 3.43 19.89 5.70
N SER A 160 3.84 20.45 6.84
CA SER A 160 4.47 19.65 7.89
C SER A 160 3.49 18.64 8.52
N GLU A 161 2.18 18.91 8.53
CA GLU A 161 1.17 17.97 9.01
C GLU A 161 0.93 16.80 8.06
N PHE A 162 1.34 16.88 6.80
CA PHE A 162 1.32 15.76 5.85
C PHE A 162 2.50 14.81 5.99
N GLU A 163 3.41 15.08 6.90
CA GLU A 163 4.53 14.19 7.28
C GLU A 163 5.37 13.70 6.09
N LEU A 164 5.73 14.61 5.18
CA LEU A 164 6.45 14.29 3.93
C LEU A 164 7.79 13.57 4.18
N TYR A 165 8.39 13.80 5.33
CA TYR A 165 9.62 13.11 5.74
C TYR A 165 9.41 11.62 5.99
N TYR A 166 8.34 11.27 6.71
CA TYR A 166 8.04 9.87 7.04
C TYR A 166 7.33 9.13 5.89
N TYR A 167 6.56 9.87 5.09
CA TYR A 167 5.76 9.34 3.99
C TYR A 167 6.06 10.08 2.69
N PRO A 168 7.21 9.79 2.02
CA PRO A 168 7.59 10.49 0.77
C PRO A 168 6.53 10.40 -0.34
N GLY A 169 5.72 9.33 -0.36
CA GLY A 169 4.61 9.18 -1.30
C GLY A 169 3.52 10.25 -1.14
N ASN A 170 3.41 10.90 0.03
CA ASN A 170 2.44 11.97 0.24
C ASN A 170 2.72 13.19 -0.64
N ALA A 171 3.97 13.47 -0.95
CA ALA A 171 4.35 14.54 -1.87
C ALA A 171 3.70 14.35 -3.26
N MET A 172 3.80 13.14 -3.82
CA MET A 172 3.19 12.79 -5.11
C MET A 172 1.66 12.92 -5.07
N LYS A 173 1.03 12.48 -3.99
CA LYS A 173 -0.43 12.56 -3.82
C LYS A 173 -0.90 14.01 -3.74
N LEU A 174 -0.20 14.84 -2.96
CA LEU A 174 -0.47 16.27 -2.88
C LEU A 174 -0.36 16.96 -4.24
N GLU A 175 0.72 16.70 -4.98
CA GLU A 175 0.92 17.25 -6.33
C GLU A 175 -0.21 16.87 -7.28
N HIS A 176 -0.63 15.62 -7.22
CA HIS A 176 -1.69 15.13 -8.06
C HIS A 176 -3.01 15.86 -7.77
N ILE A 177 -3.39 15.97 -6.50
CA ILE A 177 -4.64 16.59 -6.08
C ILE A 177 -4.61 18.12 -6.26
N MET A 178 -3.45 18.74 -6.09
CA MET A 178 -3.27 20.18 -6.27
C MET A 178 -3.45 20.65 -7.73
N LYS A 179 -3.57 19.75 -8.70
CA LYS A 179 -4.01 20.10 -10.06
C LYS A 179 -5.46 20.61 -10.08
N TYR A 180 -6.28 20.20 -9.13
CA TYR A 180 -7.71 20.51 -9.06
C TYR A 180 -8.06 21.57 -8.02
N GLN A 181 -7.20 21.77 -7.01
CA GLN A 181 -7.47 22.74 -5.94
C GLN A 181 -6.20 23.22 -5.26
N SER A 182 -6.28 24.40 -4.60
CA SER A 182 -5.15 24.95 -3.86
C SER A 182 -4.86 24.16 -2.58
N LEU A 183 -3.60 24.21 -2.11
CA LEU A 183 -3.15 23.56 -0.88
C LEU A 183 -4.05 23.90 0.33
N GLN A 184 -4.43 25.18 0.47
CA GLN A 184 -5.29 25.64 1.57
C GLN A 184 -6.69 25.02 1.51
N LYS A 185 -7.30 24.94 0.32
CA LYS A 185 -8.62 24.31 0.15
C LYS A 185 -8.57 22.82 0.44
N LEU A 186 -7.52 22.15 -0.03
CA LEU A 186 -7.27 20.73 0.24
C LEU A 186 -7.13 20.49 1.75
N TYR A 187 -6.27 21.24 2.42
CA TYR A 187 -6.05 21.10 3.86
C TYR A 187 -7.33 21.30 4.66
N ASN A 188 -8.09 22.36 4.37
CA ASN A 188 -9.35 22.63 5.06
C ASN A 188 -10.38 21.52 4.85
N TYR A 189 -10.42 20.96 3.64
CA TYR A 189 -11.30 19.83 3.33
C TYR A 189 -10.90 18.56 4.09
N LEU A 190 -9.63 18.18 4.03
CA LEU A 190 -9.14 16.95 4.68
C LEU A 190 -9.26 17.02 6.21
N ASN A 191 -9.06 18.20 6.82
CA ASN A 191 -9.27 18.35 8.26
C ASN A 191 -10.74 18.18 8.69
N LYS A 192 -11.70 18.54 7.84
CA LYS A 192 -13.11 18.25 8.09
C LYS A 192 -13.44 16.77 7.90
N ALA A 193 -12.84 16.13 6.89
CA ALA A 193 -13.05 14.72 6.62
C ALA A 193 -12.34 13.79 7.62
N LYS A 194 -11.40 14.31 8.42
CA LYS A 194 -10.53 13.57 9.35
C LYS A 194 -11.27 12.80 10.46
N GLU A 195 -12.54 13.11 10.72
CA GLU A 195 -13.32 12.48 11.81
C GLU A 195 -13.34 10.95 11.75
N HIS A 196 -13.15 10.37 10.56
CA HIS A 196 -13.13 8.91 10.33
C HIS A 196 -11.72 8.31 10.25
N TYR A 197 -10.66 9.12 10.46
CA TYR A 197 -9.27 8.68 10.25
C TYR A 197 -8.39 9.02 11.44
N SER A 198 -7.33 8.23 11.64
CA SER A 198 -6.38 8.42 12.73
C SER A 198 -5.45 9.63 12.51
N SER A 199 -5.19 9.99 11.25
CA SER A 199 -4.26 11.07 10.90
C SER A 199 -4.63 11.78 9.60
N LEU A 200 -4.03 12.96 9.37
CA LEU A 200 -4.17 13.68 8.10
C LEU A 200 -3.53 12.94 6.91
N PRO A 201 -2.37 12.25 7.05
CA PRO A 201 -1.86 11.35 6.03
C PRO A 201 -2.82 10.24 5.61
N ASP A 202 -3.53 9.61 6.56
CA ASP A 202 -4.50 8.57 6.26
C ASP A 202 -5.68 9.11 5.46
N THR A 203 -6.20 10.28 5.86
CA THR A 203 -7.25 11.00 5.12
C THR A 203 -6.80 11.34 3.69
N LEU A 204 -5.53 11.78 3.53
CA LEU A 204 -4.96 12.07 2.21
C LEU A 204 -4.88 10.81 1.34
N ASN A 205 -4.54 9.66 1.93
CA ASN A 205 -4.45 8.41 1.20
C ASN A 205 -5.80 8.03 0.58
N GLU A 206 -6.84 7.96 1.39
CA GLU A 206 -8.18 7.63 0.88
C GLU A 206 -8.71 8.67 -0.09
N TYR A 207 -8.48 9.95 0.18
CA TYR A 207 -8.89 11.01 -0.74
C TYR A 207 -8.18 10.92 -2.08
N TYR A 208 -6.90 10.59 -2.10
CA TYR A 208 -6.15 10.36 -3.33
C TYR A 208 -6.73 9.19 -4.13
N ASP A 209 -7.01 8.08 -3.47
CA ASP A 209 -7.58 6.89 -4.11
C ASP A 209 -8.99 7.19 -4.67
N TYR A 210 -9.81 7.93 -3.91
CA TYR A 210 -11.10 8.42 -4.39
C TYR A 210 -10.98 9.28 -5.66
N ILE A 211 -10.07 10.25 -5.68
CA ILE A 211 -9.83 11.11 -6.85
C ILE A 211 -9.39 10.26 -8.06
N LYS A 212 -8.50 9.29 -7.85
CA LYS A 212 -8.04 8.37 -8.91
C LYS A 212 -9.20 7.56 -9.52
N GLN A 213 -10.13 7.08 -8.71
CA GLN A 213 -11.30 6.35 -9.23
C GLN A 213 -12.23 7.28 -10.02
N ARG A 214 -12.44 8.52 -9.55
CA ARG A 214 -13.22 9.52 -10.29
C ARG A 214 -12.59 9.87 -11.65
N GLU A 215 -11.27 10.06 -11.68
CA GLU A 215 -10.52 10.27 -12.93
C GLU A 215 -10.68 9.10 -13.90
N ALA A 216 -10.56 7.87 -13.40
CA ALA A 216 -10.68 6.65 -14.20
C ALA A 216 -12.08 6.50 -14.83
N ARG A 217 -13.12 7.00 -14.16
CA ARG A 217 -14.49 7.07 -14.70
C ARG A 217 -14.71 8.22 -15.69
N GLY A 218 -13.78 9.18 -15.75
CA GLY A 218 -13.95 10.39 -16.57
C GLY A 218 -14.87 11.44 -15.93
N ASP A 219 -15.05 11.41 -14.62
CA ASP A 219 -15.87 12.37 -13.88
C ASP A 219 -15.23 13.77 -13.92
N ASP A 220 -16.05 14.81 -14.02
CA ASP A 220 -15.60 16.19 -14.04
C ASP A 220 -15.19 16.67 -12.63
N LEU A 221 -13.89 16.65 -12.36
CA LEU A 221 -13.30 17.11 -11.09
C LEU A 221 -13.28 18.64 -10.92
N THR A 222 -13.78 19.42 -11.89
CA THR A 222 -14.09 20.85 -11.65
C THR A 222 -15.37 21.00 -10.83
N ASN A 223 -16.24 20.00 -10.87
CA ASN A 223 -17.44 19.95 -10.04
C ASN A 223 -17.07 19.69 -8.58
N THR A 224 -17.47 20.63 -7.70
CA THR A 224 -17.15 20.55 -6.27
C THR A 224 -17.80 19.38 -5.55
N VAL A 225 -18.90 18.83 -6.08
CA VAL A 225 -19.58 17.67 -5.51
C VAL A 225 -18.69 16.42 -5.65
N TYR A 226 -18.05 16.26 -6.81
CA TYR A 226 -17.10 15.18 -7.04
C TYR A 226 -15.75 15.45 -6.39
N LEU A 227 -15.26 16.71 -6.47
CA LEU A 227 -13.96 17.05 -5.90
C LEU A 227 -13.96 17.00 -4.37
N ARG A 228 -15.04 17.44 -3.69
CA ARG A 228 -15.09 17.54 -2.24
C ARG A 228 -16.43 17.03 -1.69
N PRO A 229 -16.65 15.71 -1.72
CA PRO A 229 -17.88 15.13 -1.18
C PRO A 229 -18.03 15.43 0.32
N LYS A 230 -19.27 15.58 0.78
CA LYS A 230 -19.54 15.91 2.19
C LYS A 230 -19.09 14.81 3.16
N ALA A 231 -19.27 13.55 2.76
CA ALA A 231 -18.88 12.36 3.53
C ALA A 231 -17.90 11.54 2.68
N LEU A 232 -16.60 11.82 2.80
CA LEU A 232 -15.57 11.21 1.94
C LEU A 232 -15.63 9.68 1.97
N HIS A 233 -15.53 9.07 3.15
CA HIS A 233 -15.50 7.62 3.29
C HIS A 233 -16.75 6.95 2.67
N ALA A 234 -17.94 7.37 3.08
CA ALA A 234 -19.19 6.80 2.56
C ALA A 234 -19.30 6.98 1.04
N THR A 235 -18.93 8.17 0.51
CA THR A 235 -18.96 8.43 -0.93
C THR A 235 -17.95 7.57 -1.69
N TYR A 236 -16.77 7.31 -1.10
CA TYR A 236 -15.77 6.46 -1.70
C TYR A 236 -16.20 4.99 -1.72
N MET A 237 -16.76 4.49 -0.62
CA MET A 237 -17.29 3.13 -0.57
C MET A 237 -18.41 2.90 -1.59
N ASN A 238 -19.37 3.82 -1.67
CA ASN A 238 -20.42 3.74 -2.68
C ASN A 238 -19.85 3.77 -4.12
N LEU A 239 -18.83 4.60 -4.35
CA LEU A 239 -18.15 4.64 -5.66
C LEU A 239 -17.51 3.30 -6.02
N LEU A 240 -16.87 2.63 -5.05
CA LEU A 240 -16.27 1.30 -5.26
C LEU A 240 -17.34 0.25 -5.56
N GLU A 241 -18.46 0.28 -4.85
CA GLU A 241 -19.62 -0.60 -5.10
C GLU A 241 -20.19 -0.38 -6.50
N ASP A 242 -20.38 0.87 -6.92
CA ASP A 242 -20.84 1.21 -8.27
C ASP A 242 -19.89 0.69 -9.35
N ILE A 243 -18.57 0.88 -9.17
CA ILE A 243 -17.54 0.39 -10.11
C ILE A 243 -17.56 -1.14 -10.20
N GLU A 244 -17.71 -1.81 -9.08
CA GLU A 244 -17.81 -3.27 -9.05
C GLU A 244 -19.07 -3.75 -9.74
N HIS A 245 -20.21 -3.10 -9.49
CA HIS A 245 -21.48 -3.40 -10.16
C HIS A 245 -21.37 -3.23 -11.68
N GLU A 246 -20.84 -2.10 -12.15
CA GLU A 246 -20.63 -1.83 -13.59
C GLU A 246 -19.72 -2.88 -14.26
N LYS A 247 -18.62 -3.27 -13.60
CA LYS A 247 -17.75 -4.35 -14.10
C LYS A 247 -18.48 -5.68 -14.18
N ASN A 248 -19.33 -5.95 -13.21
CA ASN A 248 -20.10 -7.16 -13.13
C ASN A 248 -21.15 -7.23 -14.24
N GLU A 249 -21.90 -6.16 -14.48
CA GLU A 249 -22.88 -6.09 -15.58
C GLU A 249 -22.21 -6.21 -16.94
N LYS A 250 -21.08 -5.53 -17.13
CA LYS A 250 -20.29 -5.64 -18.36
C LYS A 250 -19.87 -7.08 -18.63
N TYR A 251 -19.28 -7.75 -17.62
CA TYR A 251 -18.86 -9.14 -17.74
C TYR A 251 -20.03 -10.08 -18.05
N ILE A 252 -21.19 -9.91 -17.40
CA ILE A 252 -22.42 -10.68 -17.67
C ILE A 252 -22.87 -10.47 -19.12
N SER A 253 -22.88 -9.22 -19.58
CA SER A 253 -23.24 -8.89 -20.95
C SER A 253 -22.31 -9.55 -21.97
N GLU A 254 -20.99 -9.44 -21.75
CA GLU A 254 -19.96 -10.06 -22.60
C GLU A 254 -20.13 -11.60 -22.66
N MET A 255 -20.37 -12.24 -21.52
CA MET A 255 -20.57 -13.70 -21.45
C MET A 255 -21.90 -14.12 -22.10
N SER A 256 -22.94 -13.34 -21.94
CA SER A 256 -24.27 -13.61 -22.56
C SER A 256 -24.19 -13.54 -24.09
N GLU A 257 -23.46 -12.58 -24.64
CA GLU A 257 -23.23 -12.46 -26.08
C GLU A 257 -22.33 -13.60 -26.59
N LYS A 258 -21.18 -13.83 -25.91
CA LYS A 258 -20.22 -14.86 -26.29
C LYS A 258 -20.82 -16.27 -26.28
N TYR A 259 -21.68 -16.55 -25.31
CA TYR A 259 -22.32 -17.88 -25.12
C TYR A 259 -23.83 -17.88 -25.34
N ARG A 260 -24.29 -17.14 -26.35
CA ARG A 260 -25.71 -16.96 -26.69
C ARG A 260 -26.52 -18.25 -26.92
N ASN A 261 -25.84 -19.33 -27.33
CA ASN A 261 -26.48 -20.61 -27.59
C ASN A 261 -26.93 -21.34 -26.31
N ILE A 262 -26.40 -20.99 -25.13
CA ILE A 262 -26.77 -21.61 -23.86
C ILE A 262 -28.25 -21.49 -23.61
N ARG A 263 -28.87 -20.31 -23.83
CA ARG A 263 -30.32 -20.09 -23.65
C ARG A 263 -31.13 -21.04 -24.52
N GLY A 264 -30.89 -21.04 -25.83
CA GLY A 264 -31.61 -21.94 -26.76
C GLY A 264 -31.38 -23.42 -26.46
N ARG A 265 -30.19 -23.80 -26.00
CA ARG A 265 -29.96 -25.19 -25.57
C ARG A 265 -30.71 -25.55 -24.32
N SER A 266 -30.78 -24.63 -23.33
CA SER A 266 -31.54 -24.84 -22.12
C SER A 266 -33.03 -24.94 -22.34
N GLU A 267 -33.59 -24.12 -23.25
CA GLU A 267 -34.99 -24.14 -23.61
C GLU A 267 -35.40 -25.42 -24.39
N ASN A 268 -34.47 -25.96 -25.20
CA ASN A 268 -34.72 -27.15 -26.03
C ASN A 268 -34.24 -28.47 -25.38
N ILE A 269 -33.71 -28.42 -24.12
CA ILE A 269 -33.30 -29.64 -23.43
C ILE A 269 -34.54 -30.50 -23.10
N PRO A 270 -34.47 -31.84 -23.21
CA PRO A 270 -35.57 -32.69 -22.82
C PRO A 270 -36.00 -32.45 -21.36
N LYS A 271 -37.31 -32.44 -21.12
CA LYS A 271 -37.89 -32.19 -19.77
C LYS A 271 -37.36 -33.10 -18.69
N LYS A 272 -36.83 -34.30 -19.02
CA LYS A 272 -36.23 -35.24 -18.07
C LYS A 272 -35.03 -34.68 -17.33
N TYR A 273 -34.34 -33.65 -17.85
CA TYR A 273 -33.22 -33.00 -17.17
C TYR A 273 -33.63 -32.00 -16.09
N THR A 274 -34.93 -31.69 -15.99
CA THR A 274 -35.52 -31.01 -14.84
C THR A 274 -36.24 -31.99 -13.99
N TRP A 275 -35.87 -32.13 -12.75
CA TRP A 275 -36.41 -33.14 -11.85
C TRP A 275 -36.39 -32.64 -10.40
N GLN A 276 -37.28 -33.19 -9.62
CA GLN A 276 -37.38 -32.89 -8.20
C GLN A 276 -37.64 -34.15 -7.37
N GLN A 277 -37.05 -34.22 -6.21
CA GLN A 277 -37.30 -35.27 -5.24
C GLN A 277 -37.06 -34.72 -3.82
N SER A 278 -37.91 -35.12 -2.87
CA SER A 278 -37.88 -34.57 -1.51
C SER A 278 -37.97 -33.07 -1.49
N ASP A 279 -36.97 -32.38 -0.96
CA ASP A 279 -36.93 -30.92 -0.92
C ASP A 279 -35.99 -30.30 -1.95
N MET A 280 -35.42 -31.10 -2.86
CA MET A 280 -34.46 -30.62 -3.86
C MET A 280 -35.03 -30.64 -5.29
N LEU A 281 -34.69 -29.61 -6.04
CA LEU A 281 -34.91 -29.44 -7.46
C LEU A 281 -33.56 -29.34 -8.19
N ILE A 282 -33.41 -30.06 -9.31
CA ILE A 282 -32.29 -29.93 -10.24
C ILE A 282 -32.81 -29.56 -11.62
N ARG A 283 -32.12 -28.65 -12.27
CA ARG A 283 -32.40 -28.21 -13.65
C ARG A 283 -31.17 -27.69 -14.35
N PRO A 284 -31.14 -27.63 -15.69
CA PRO A 284 -30.13 -26.91 -16.43
C PRO A 284 -30.14 -25.41 -16.12
N ALA A 285 -28.93 -24.82 -16.10
CA ALA A 285 -28.81 -23.36 -16.07
C ALA A 285 -29.49 -22.76 -17.32
N ARG A 286 -30.21 -21.66 -17.14
CA ARG A 286 -31.05 -21.07 -18.21
C ARG A 286 -30.30 -20.20 -19.18
N SER A 287 -29.16 -19.60 -18.71
CA SER A 287 -28.39 -18.66 -19.51
C SER A 287 -26.92 -18.59 -19.02
N ALA A 288 -26.07 -17.96 -19.81
CA ALA A 288 -24.71 -17.64 -19.39
C ALA A 288 -24.71 -16.71 -18.17
N GLU A 289 -25.61 -15.75 -18.11
CA GLU A 289 -25.84 -14.87 -16.96
C GLU A 289 -26.08 -15.67 -15.67
N GLU A 290 -26.99 -16.65 -15.70
CA GLU A 290 -27.28 -17.49 -14.54
C GLU A 290 -26.01 -18.25 -14.08
N ILE A 291 -25.20 -18.76 -15.02
CA ILE A 291 -23.95 -19.46 -14.69
C ILE A 291 -22.95 -18.52 -14.05
N VAL A 292 -22.84 -17.29 -14.55
CA VAL A 292 -21.96 -16.26 -13.95
C VAL A 292 -22.42 -15.92 -12.53
N MET A 293 -23.74 -15.70 -12.36
CA MET A 293 -24.31 -15.41 -11.04
C MET A 293 -24.17 -16.58 -10.06
N GLU A 294 -24.33 -17.80 -10.54
CA GLU A 294 -24.10 -19.01 -9.76
C GLU A 294 -22.67 -19.06 -9.20
N GLY A 295 -21.68 -18.83 -10.06
CA GLY A 295 -20.28 -18.78 -9.65
C GLY A 295 -19.97 -17.70 -8.62
N ARG A 296 -20.63 -16.55 -8.72
CA ARG A 296 -20.46 -15.42 -7.76
C ARG A 296 -21.11 -15.72 -6.42
N LEU A 297 -22.36 -16.10 -6.43
CA LEU A 297 -23.13 -16.32 -5.20
C LEU A 297 -22.58 -17.49 -4.39
N LEU A 298 -22.09 -18.54 -5.07
CA LEU A 298 -21.44 -19.68 -4.44
C LEU A 298 -19.93 -19.52 -4.27
N HIS A 299 -19.34 -18.42 -4.71
CA HIS A 299 -17.88 -18.17 -4.63
C HIS A 299 -17.03 -19.31 -5.22
N HIS A 300 -17.42 -19.83 -6.40
CA HIS A 300 -16.66 -20.85 -7.12
C HIS A 300 -16.50 -20.53 -8.62
N CYS A 301 -15.68 -21.29 -9.32
CA CYS A 301 -15.16 -20.90 -10.62
C CYS A 301 -16.11 -21.17 -11.82
N VAL A 302 -17.34 -21.66 -11.65
CA VAL A 302 -18.21 -22.06 -12.76
C VAL A 302 -18.54 -20.92 -13.74
N GLY A 303 -18.64 -19.69 -13.19
CA GLY A 303 -18.91 -18.47 -13.99
C GLY A 303 -17.66 -17.85 -14.62
N ASN A 304 -16.46 -18.44 -14.41
CA ASN A 304 -15.22 -17.93 -14.96
C ASN A 304 -14.99 -18.48 -16.39
N ASP A 305 -14.89 -17.58 -17.36
CA ASP A 305 -14.68 -17.91 -18.76
C ASP A 305 -13.45 -18.80 -19.00
N ALA A 306 -12.37 -18.57 -18.31
CA ALA A 306 -11.13 -19.32 -18.43
C ALA A 306 -11.26 -20.82 -18.10
N GLN A 307 -12.26 -21.22 -17.31
CA GLN A 307 -12.51 -22.61 -16.91
C GLN A 307 -13.25 -23.42 -18.01
N GLY A 308 -13.82 -22.74 -18.99
CA GLY A 308 -14.44 -23.37 -20.16
C GLY A 308 -15.77 -24.08 -19.91
N TYR A 309 -16.40 -23.93 -18.74
CA TYR A 309 -17.71 -24.53 -18.43
C TYR A 309 -18.80 -24.00 -19.37
N MET A 310 -18.93 -22.69 -19.49
CA MET A 310 -19.87 -22.05 -20.39
C MET A 310 -19.60 -22.42 -21.85
N LYS A 311 -18.32 -22.53 -22.26
CA LYS A 311 -17.95 -22.98 -23.60
C LYS A 311 -18.46 -24.38 -23.89
N ARG A 312 -18.21 -25.37 -22.99
CA ARG A 312 -18.69 -26.74 -23.16
C ARG A 312 -20.22 -26.80 -23.25
N PHE A 313 -20.94 -26.03 -22.42
CA PHE A 313 -22.37 -25.96 -22.49
C PHE A 313 -22.86 -25.33 -23.82
N ASN A 314 -22.25 -24.23 -24.21
CA ASN A 314 -22.60 -23.53 -25.48
C ASN A 314 -22.37 -24.41 -26.70
N GLU A 315 -21.38 -25.30 -26.66
CA GLU A 315 -21.06 -26.27 -27.72
C GLU A 315 -21.87 -27.57 -27.63
N GLY A 316 -22.64 -27.80 -26.58
CA GLY A 316 -23.42 -29.03 -26.34
C GLY A 316 -22.59 -30.22 -25.90
N LYS A 317 -21.36 -29.97 -25.38
CA LYS A 317 -20.44 -31.02 -24.90
C LYS A 317 -20.61 -31.36 -23.42
N GLY A 318 -21.48 -30.64 -22.73
CA GLY A 318 -21.79 -30.81 -21.31
C GLY A 318 -22.87 -29.84 -20.87
N TRP A 319 -23.36 -30.03 -19.68
CA TRP A 319 -24.41 -29.23 -19.08
C TRP A 319 -23.95 -28.70 -17.73
N ILE A 320 -24.30 -27.47 -17.43
CA ILE A 320 -24.26 -26.95 -16.06
C ILE A 320 -25.68 -27.02 -15.52
N LEU A 321 -25.84 -27.78 -14.46
CA LEU A 321 -27.10 -27.91 -13.78
C LEU A 321 -27.01 -27.20 -12.42
N VAL A 322 -28.15 -26.64 -12.01
CA VAL A 322 -28.28 -25.96 -10.71
C VAL A 322 -29.21 -26.76 -9.82
N VAL A 323 -28.81 -26.99 -8.58
CA VAL A 323 -29.63 -27.60 -7.54
C VAL A 323 -30.12 -26.53 -6.57
N ARG A 324 -31.36 -26.60 -6.19
CA ARG A 324 -32.04 -25.67 -5.29
C ARG A 324 -32.87 -26.43 -4.26
N HIS A 325 -33.09 -25.81 -3.12
CA HIS A 325 -34.17 -26.24 -2.24
C HIS A 325 -35.51 -25.77 -2.84
N ILE A 326 -36.55 -26.62 -2.79
CA ILE A 326 -37.87 -26.28 -3.35
C ILE A 326 -38.47 -25.08 -2.61
N SER A 327 -38.21 -24.94 -1.32
CA SER A 327 -38.64 -23.81 -0.50
C SER A 327 -37.97 -22.48 -0.89
N GLU A 328 -36.77 -22.53 -1.52
CA GLU A 328 -35.92 -21.38 -1.83
C GLU A 328 -35.36 -21.51 -3.27
N PRO A 329 -36.20 -21.52 -4.29
CA PRO A 329 -35.80 -21.88 -5.66
C PRO A 329 -34.86 -20.88 -6.33
N ASP A 330 -34.78 -19.66 -5.79
CA ASP A 330 -33.92 -18.58 -6.32
C ASP A 330 -32.56 -18.53 -5.62
N ILE A 331 -32.41 -19.24 -4.49
CA ILE A 331 -31.14 -19.26 -3.73
C ILE A 331 -30.24 -20.38 -4.27
N PRO A 332 -29.02 -20.09 -4.75
CA PRO A 332 -28.06 -21.10 -5.15
C PRO A 332 -27.68 -22.03 -3.98
N PHE A 333 -27.71 -23.34 -4.24
CA PHE A 333 -27.30 -24.34 -3.26
C PHE A 333 -26.12 -25.15 -3.75
N VAL A 334 -26.26 -25.82 -4.91
CA VAL A 334 -25.19 -26.63 -5.50
C VAL A 334 -25.20 -26.50 -7.02
N THR A 335 -24.01 -26.42 -7.61
CA THR A 335 -23.79 -26.47 -9.08
C THR A 335 -23.18 -27.82 -9.46
N VAL A 336 -23.70 -28.40 -10.55
CA VAL A 336 -23.32 -29.72 -11.05
C VAL A 336 -22.84 -29.63 -12.50
N GLU A 337 -21.70 -30.23 -12.83
CA GLU A 337 -21.26 -30.46 -14.20
C GLU A 337 -21.67 -31.87 -14.65
N LEU A 338 -22.53 -31.92 -15.67
CA LEU A 338 -23.00 -33.16 -16.29
C LEU A 338 -22.40 -33.31 -17.70
N VAL A 339 -21.72 -34.42 -17.95
CA VAL A 339 -21.16 -34.76 -19.27
C VAL A 339 -21.53 -36.20 -19.61
N ASN A 340 -22.12 -36.42 -20.80
CA ASN A 340 -22.55 -37.77 -21.25
C ASN A 340 -23.42 -38.49 -20.21
N ASN A 341 -24.38 -37.80 -19.62
CA ASN A 341 -25.27 -38.29 -18.56
C ASN A 341 -24.53 -38.80 -17.31
N SER A 342 -23.32 -38.36 -17.10
CA SER A 342 -22.50 -38.66 -15.90
C SER A 342 -22.11 -37.37 -15.21
N ILE A 343 -22.26 -37.34 -13.88
CA ILE A 343 -21.81 -36.21 -13.07
C ILE A 343 -20.29 -36.24 -13.02
N LYS A 344 -19.67 -35.17 -13.50
CA LYS A 344 -18.21 -35.00 -13.42
C LYS A 344 -17.80 -34.46 -12.06
N GLN A 345 -18.52 -33.46 -11.60
CA GLN A 345 -18.29 -32.83 -10.31
C GLN A 345 -19.52 -32.03 -9.87
N TRP A 346 -19.59 -31.76 -8.57
CA TRP A 346 -20.57 -30.84 -8.02
C TRP A 346 -19.99 -30.13 -6.80
N TYR A 347 -20.35 -28.87 -6.62
CA TYR A 347 -19.88 -28.04 -5.51
C TYR A 347 -20.95 -27.04 -5.09
N GLY A 348 -20.98 -26.76 -3.77
CA GLY A 348 -21.70 -25.66 -3.16
C GLY A 348 -20.77 -24.48 -2.90
N ILE A 349 -21.13 -23.68 -1.88
CA ILE A 349 -20.39 -22.45 -1.55
C ILE A 349 -18.91 -22.73 -1.29
N ARG A 350 -18.01 -21.94 -1.89
CA ARG A 350 -16.53 -22.03 -1.76
C ARG A 350 -16.00 -23.44 -2.01
N ASP A 351 -16.50 -24.07 -3.06
CA ASP A 351 -16.12 -25.43 -3.47
C ASP A 351 -16.34 -26.50 -2.37
N THR A 352 -17.22 -26.24 -1.41
CA THR A 352 -17.60 -27.22 -0.40
C THR A 352 -18.59 -28.25 -0.95
N LYS A 353 -18.81 -29.31 -0.21
CA LYS A 353 -19.88 -30.31 -0.46
C LYS A 353 -20.89 -30.28 0.69
N PRO A 354 -21.82 -29.29 0.67
CA PRO A 354 -22.84 -29.18 1.71
C PRO A 354 -23.75 -30.39 1.68
N ASP A 355 -24.19 -30.84 2.83
CA ASP A 355 -25.14 -31.97 3.02
C ASP A 355 -24.82 -33.17 2.10
N ARG A 356 -23.54 -33.55 2.06
CA ARG A 356 -22.96 -34.43 1.06
C ARG A 356 -23.78 -35.72 0.84
N ASP A 357 -24.17 -36.40 1.92
CA ASP A 357 -24.84 -37.69 1.81
C ASP A 357 -26.20 -37.58 1.12
N ASN A 358 -26.99 -36.57 1.48
CA ASN A 358 -28.30 -36.30 0.86
C ASN A 358 -28.15 -35.82 -0.58
N VAL A 359 -27.18 -34.94 -0.86
CA VAL A 359 -26.91 -34.46 -2.23
C VAL A 359 -26.41 -35.59 -3.13
N ASP A 360 -25.48 -36.42 -2.65
CA ASP A 360 -24.99 -37.58 -3.43
C ASP A 360 -26.13 -38.58 -3.69
N ALA A 361 -27.00 -38.87 -2.69
CA ALA A 361 -28.17 -39.74 -2.88
C ALA A 361 -29.14 -39.15 -3.91
N PHE A 362 -29.45 -37.83 -3.82
CA PHE A 362 -30.30 -37.13 -4.76
C PHE A 362 -29.71 -37.15 -6.20
N LEU A 363 -28.43 -36.89 -6.35
CA LEU A 363 -27.76 -36.88 -7.65
C LEU A 363 -27.66 -38.28 -8.28
N ASN A 364 -27.49 -39.34 -7.47
CA ASN A 364 -27.53 -40.72 -7.95
C ASN A 364 -28.93 -41.06 -8.48
N ALA A 365 -29.98 -40.77 -7.71
CA ALA A 365 -31.37 -40.96 -8.15
C ALA A 365 -31.70 -40.13 -9.39
N TYR A 366 -31.16 -38.91 -9.53
CA TYR A 366 -31.27 -38.10 -10.74
C TYR A 366 -30.62 -38.77 -11.97
N ILE A 367 -29.46 -39.36 -11.83
CA ILE A 367 -28.79 -40.09 -12.93
C ILE A 367 -29.66 -41.31 -13.38
N GLU A 368 -30.19 -42.06 -12.44
CA GLU A 368 -31.14 -43.16 -12.75
C GLU A 368 -32.36 -42.64 -13.51
N HIS A 369 -32.95 -41.54 -13.04
CA HIS A 369 -34.11 -40.92 -13.71
C HIS A 369 -33.83 -40.51 -15.15
N ILE A 370 -32.71 -39.84 -15.44
CA ILE A 370 -32.39 -39.39 -16.81
C ILE A 370 -31.96 -40.52 -17.72
N THR A 371 -31.45 -41.63 -17.15
CA THR A 371 -30.99 -42.81 -17.90
C THR A 371 -32.16 -43.76 -18.21
N ASN A 372 -33.01 -44.06 -17.24
CA ASN A 372 -34.12 -45.03 -17.40
C ASN A 372 -35.26 -44.51 -18.30
N LYS A 373 -35.54 -43.20 -18.30
CA LYS A 373 -36.52 -42.61 -19.26
C LYS A 373 -36.05 -42.64 -20.73
N GLY A 374 -34.85 -43.12 -21.01
CA GLY A 374 -34.37 -43.40 -22.35
C GLY A 374 -34.87 -44.73 -22.94
N VAL A 375 -35.34 -45.65 -22.10
CA VAL A 375 -35.76 -47.00 -22.50
C VAL A 375 -37.26 -47.09 -22.87
N GLU A 376 -38.11 -46.19 -22.37
CA GLU A 376 -39.55 -46.22 -22.59
C GLU A 376 -40.01 -45.68 -23.97
N ARG A 377 -39.12 -45.28 -24.86
CA ARG A 377 -39.48 -44.80 -26.24
C ARG A 377 -39.15 -45.74 -27.37
N THR A 378 -38.85 -47.01 -27.08
CA THR A 378 -38.60 -48.07 -28.10
C THR A 378 -39.52 -49.29 -27.91
N ALA A 379 -40.71 -49.12 -27.36
CA ALA A 379 -41.75 -50.15 -27.37
C ALA A 379 -43.06 -49.63 -28.04
#